data_81d8b7d9c104b7ed62e8b821cb27f42c
#
_entry.id   81d8b7d9c104b7ed62e8b821cb27f42c
#
_cell.length_a   1.000
_cell.length_b   1.000
_cell.length_c   1.000
_cell.angle_alpha   90.00
_cell.angle_beta   90.00
_cell.angle_gamma   90.00
#
_symmetry.space_group_name_H-M   'P 1'
#
loop_
_entity.id
_entity.type
_entity.pdbx_description
1 polymer ?
#
loop_
_entity_poly.entity_id
_entity_poly.type
_entity_poly.pdbx_seq_one_letter_code
_entity_poly.pdbx_strand_id
1 'polypeptide(L)'
;MLTLVALAGCHSHEDSETMKEARALNAETSEVGRKFHQRLDMIREDLQAQLADNPDGLEELFSRAIATLDDLDARYETWMSNQILLPGQTCNHDHAGGEHHHHHESMDDLSDADHLELQKAIRAELDGLVKELNSLKP
;
A
#
# COMPACT_ATOMS: atom_id res chain seq x y z
N MET A 1 -41.59 -36.58 -24.91
CA MET A 1 -41.00 -36.03 -23.68
C MET A 1 -39.86 -35.14 -24.09
N LEU A 2 -40.04 -33.83 -24.04
CA LEU A 2 -39.02 -32.85 -24.41
C LEU A 2 -38.43 -32.31 -23.10
N THR A 3 -37.16 -32.65 -22.83
CA THR A 3 -36.46 -32.19 -21.61
C THR A 3 -35.83 -30.83 -21.92
N LEU A 4 -36.38 -29.80 -21.28
CA LEU A 4 -35.86 -28.43 -21.36
C LEU A 4 -34.67 -28.33 -20.41
N VAL A 5 -33.45 -28.25 -20.94
CA VAL A 5 -32.23 -27.96 -20.14
C VAL A 5 -32.16 -26.45 -19.97
N ALA A 6 -32.47 -25.98 -18.77
CA ALA A 6 -32.23 -24.60 -18.38
C ALA A 6 -30.72 -24.40 -18.16
N LEU A 7 -30.06 -23.73 -19.07
CA LEU A 7 -28.70 -23.21 -18.87
C LEU A 7 -28.80 -22.03 -17.88
N ALA A 8 -28.45 -22.29 -16.60
CA ALA A 8 -28.18 -21.23 -15.67
C ALA A 8 -26.89 -20.52 -16.09
N GLY A 9 -27.04 -19.40 -16.82
CA GLY A 9 -25.92 -18.52 -17.14
C GLY A 9 -25.39 -17.91 -15.83
N CYS A 10 -24.19 -18.30 -15.44
CA CYS A 10 -23.41 -17.51 -14.48
C CYS A 10 -23.25 -16.11 -15.08
N HIS A 11 -23.99 -15.13 -14.60
CA HIS A 11 -23.71 -13.74 -14.87
C HIS A 11 -22.42 -13.41 -14.11
N SER A 12 -21.28 -13.52 -14.76
CA SER A 12 -20.10 -12.81 -14.30
C SER A 12 -20.42 -11.33 -14.47
N HIS A 13 -20.62 -10.65 -13.36
CA HIS A 13 -20.82 -9.20 -13.37
C HIS A 13 -19.52 -8.59 -13.92
N GLU A 14 -19.56 -8.14 -15.15
CA GLU A 14 -18.41 -7.48 -15.77
C GLU A 14 -18.23 -6.13 -15.08
N ASP A 15 -17.01 -5.87 -14.57
CA ASP A 15 -16.69 -4.59 -13.92
C ASP A 15 -17.03 -3.42 -14.86
N SER A 16 -17.59 -2.36 -14.32
CA SER A 16 -17.75 -1.10 -15.04
C SER A 16 -16.38 -0.50 -15.39
N GLU A 17 -16.32 0.43 -16.33
CA GLU A 17 -15.08 1.14 -16.66
C GLU A 17 -14.51 1.88 -15.42
N THR A 18 -15.37 2.44 -14.58
CA THR A 18 -14.98 3.09 -13.33
C THR A 18 -14.35 2.10 -12.34
N MET A 19 -14.91 0.90 -12.20
CA MET A 19 -14.34 -0.15 -11.35
C MET A 19 -13.01 -0.66 -11.91
N LYS A 20 -12.88 -0.80 -13.23
CA LYS A 20 -11.60 -1.15 -13.88
C LYS A 20 -10.53 -0.10 -13.59
N GLU A 21 -10.89 1.19 -13.64
CA GLU A 21 -9.98 2.29 -13.27
C GLU A 21 -9.57 2.21 -11.81
N ALA A 22 -10.52 1.96 -10.89
CA ALA A 22 -10.23 1.80 -9.47
C ALA A 22 -9.25 0.64 -9.22
N ARG A 23 -9.44 -0.51 -9.88
CA ARG A 23 -8.53 -1.66 -9.78
C ARG A 23 -7.14 -1.36 -10.34
N ALA A 24 -7.05 -0.68 -11.46
CA ALA A 24 -5.77 -0.28 -12.06
C ALA A 24 -5.01 0.67 -11.13
N LEU A 25 -5.70 1.66 -10.55
CA LEU A 25 -5.12 2.59 -9.60
C LEU A 25 -4.67 1.89 -8.31
N ASN A 26 -5.46 0.95 -7.79
CA ASN A 26 -5.08 0.13 -6.63
C ASN A 26 -3.80 -0.67 -6.90
N ALA A 27 -3.70 -1.33 -8.04
CA ALA A 27 -2.51 -2.10 -8.42
C ALA A 27 -1.26 -1.21 -8.57
N GLU A 28 -1.40 -0.04 -9.20
CA GLU A 28 -0.32 0.94 -9.32
C GLU A 28 0.10 1.48 -7.96
N THR A 29 -0.86 1.80 -7.09
CA THR A 29 -0.62 2.29 -5.74
C THR A 29 0.15 1.28 -4.90
N SER A 30 -0.23 0.00 -4.97
CA SER A 30 0.47 -1.09 -4.30
C SER A 30 1.93 -1.23 -4.75
N GLU A 31 2.17 -1.10 -6.05
CA GLU A 31 3.55 -1.15 -6.60
C GLU A 31 4.38 0.06 -6.16
N VAL A 32 3.80 1.26 -6.08
CA VAL A 32 4.47 2.45 -5.56
C VAL A 32 4.78 2.28 -4.08
N GLY A 33 3.85 1.74 -3.29
CA GLY A 33 4.05 1.45 -1.86
C GLY A 33 5.21 0.49 -1.63
N ARG A 34 5.25 -0.60 -2.38
CA ARG A 34 6.35 -1.57 -2.33
C ARG A 34 7.72 -0.92 -2.63
N LYS A 35 7.79 -0.08 -3.67
CA LYS A 35 9.02 0.64 -4.02
C LYS A 35 9.43 1.68 -2.96
N PHE A 36 8.44 2.34 -2.35
CA PHE A 36 8.66 3.27 -1.26
C PHE A 36 9.35 2.56 -0.08
N HIS A 37 8.77 1.46 0.39
CA HIS A 37 9.31 0.69 1.53
C HIS A 37 10.71 0.15 1.23
N GLN A 38 10.94 -0.45 0.07
CA GLN A 38 12.26 -0.91 -0.34
C GLN A 38 13.30 0.22 -0.33
N ARG A 39 12.94 1.41 -0.81
CA ARG A 39 13.85 2.54 -0.83
C ARG A 39 14.14 3.07 0.58
N LEU A 40 13.13 3.08 1.45
CA LEU A 40 13.29 3.47 2.83
C LEU A 40 14.28 2.56 3.55
N ASP A 41 14.15 1.24 3.39
CA ASP A 41 15.08 0.26 3.94
C ASP A 41 16.51 0.45 3.42
N MET A 42 16.67 0.62 2.11
CA MET A 42 17.98 0.86 1.51
C MET A 42 18.69 2.10 2.08
N ILE A 43 17.95 3.21 2.26
CA ILE A 43 18.51 4.43 2.85
C ILE A 43 18.88 4.20 4.31
N ARG A 44 18.02 3.50 5.08
CA ARG A 44 18.29 3.17 6.48
C ARG A 44 19.57 2.33 6.62
N GLU A 45 19.71 1.28 5.83
CA GLU A 45 20.90 0.40 5.83
C GLU A 45 22.16 1.20 5.47
N ASP A 46 22.12 2.06 4.48
CA ASP A 46 23.25 2.89 4.08
C ASP A 46 23.67 3.86 5.19
N LEU A 47 22.73 4.53 5.84
CA LEU A 47 23.01 5.43 6.97
C LEU A 47 23.61 4.67 8.16
N GLN A 48 23.10 3.49 8.47
CA GLN A 48 23.64 2.64 9.55
C GLN A 48 25.06 2.19 9.25
N ALA A 49 25.36 1.82 8.01
CA ALA A 49 26.70 1.46 7.58
C ALA A 49 27.66 2.65 7.68
N GLN A 50 27.25 3.84 7.22
CA GLN A 50 28.04 5.06 7.30
C GLN A 50 28.33 5.46 8.75
N LEU A 51 27.36 5.31 9.66
CA LEU A 51 27.52 5.58 11.08
C LEU A 51 28.52 4.62 11.71
N ALA A 52 28.48 3.34 11.32
CA ALA A 52 29.42 2.34 11.83
C ALA A 52 30.88 2.61 11.40
N ASP A 53 31.06 3.11 10.16
CA ASP A 53 32.38 3.40 9.61
C ASP A 53 32.97 4.73 10.09
N ASN A 54 32.12 5.73 10.40
CA ASN A 54 32.52 7.08 10.77
C ASN A 54 31.75 7.59 12.00
N PRO A 55 32.01 7.06 13.21
CA PRO A 55 31.26 7.42 14.41
C PRO A 55 31.52 8.88 14.87
N ASP A 56 32.70 9.43 14.56
CA ASP A 56 33.13 10.72 15.10
C ASP A 56 32.55 11.91 14.35
N GLY A 57 31.64 12.65 15.00
CA GLY A 57 31.14 13.96 14.54
C GLY A 57 29.88 13.92 13.65
N LEU A 58 29.45 12.76 13.19
CA LEU A 58 28.24 12.61 12.37
C LEU A 58 27.11 11.85 13.08
N GLU A 59 27.36 11.31 14.26
CA GLU A 59 26.44 10.45 15.01
C GLU A 59 25.07 11.14 15.22
N GLU A 60 25.06 12.40 15.61
CA GLU A 60 23.79 13.13 15.85
C GLU A 60 23.02 13.34 14.54
N LEU A 61 23.72 13.64 13.42
CA LEU A 61 23.10 13.84 12.11
C LEU A 61 22.47 12.54 11.60
N PHE A 62 23.20 11.44 11.63
CA PHE A 62 22.70 10.14 11.18
C PHE A 62 21.59 9.60 12.07
N SER A 63 21.70 9.76 13.40
CA SER A 63 20.65 9.36 14.31
C SER A 63 19.34 10.10 14.06
N ARG A 64 19.38 11.39 13.74
CA ARG A 64 18.20 12.16 13.35
C ARG A 64 17.62 11.68 12.02
N ALA A 65 18.46 11.40 11.04
CA ALA A 65 18.01 10.88 9.76
C ALA A 65 17.34 9.52 9.90
N ILE A 66 17.92 8.61 10.69
CA ILE A 66 17.34 7.30 10.98
C ILE A 66 16.00 7.46 11.71
N ALA A 67 15.90 8.34 12.72
CA ALA A 67 14.65 8.60 13.41
C ALA A 67 13.54 9.13 12.47
N THR A 68 13.92 9.94 11.46
CA THR A 68 12.97 10.40 10.43
C THR A 68 12.50 9.25 9.52
N LEU A 69 13.39 8.32 9.18
CA LEU A 69 13.02 7.12 8.40
C LEU A 69 12.10 6.19 9.21
N ASP A 70 12.34 6.07 10.52
CA ASP A 70 11.49 5.27 11.40
C ASP A 70 10.08 5.88 11.55
N ASP A 71 9.95 7.20 11.58
CA ASP A 71 8.64 7.89 11.53
C ASP A 71 7.93 7.65 10.19
N LEU A 72 8.64 7.77 9.08
CA LEU A 72 8.07 7.48 7.76
C LEU A 72 7.61 6.02 7.64
N ASP A 73 8.36 5.08 8.20
CA ASP A 73 8.02 3.66 8.23
C ASP A 73 6.75 3.41 9.03
N ALA A 74 6.65 3.95 10.24
CA ALA A 74 5.46 3.84 11.08
C ALA A 74 4.20 4.42 10.41
N ARG A 75 4.35 5.51 9.67
CA ARG A 75 3.26 6.13 8.90
C ARG A 75 2.89 5.29 7.68
N TYR A 76 3.87 4.65 7.04
CA TYR A 76 3.63 3.71 5.95
C TYR A 76 2.87 2.46 6.44
N GLU A 77 3.26 1.89 7.60
CA GLU A 77 2.53 0.78 8.23
C GLU A 77 1.08 1.17 8.55
N THR A 78 0.87 2.39 9.04
CA THR A 78 -0.48 2.93 9.27
C THR A 78 -1.26 3.04 7.97
N TRP A 79 -0.63 3.56 6.90
CA TRP A 79 -1.22 3.64 5.58
C TRP A 79 -1.56 2.24 5.02
N MET A 80 -0.67 1.25 5.18
CA MET A 80 -0.91 -0.14 4.79
C MET A 80 -2.12 -0.75 5.52
N SER A 81 -2.26 -0.51 6.81
CA SER A 81 -3.39 -1.02 7.60
C SER A 81 -4.73 -0.37 7.26
N ASN A 82 -4.71 0.82 6.68
CA ASN A 82 -5.89 1.56 6.24
C ASN A 82 -6.29 1.25 4.78
N GLN A 83 -5.65 0.27 4.13
CA GLN A 83 -6.03 -0.13 2.78
C GLN A 83 -7.44 -0.70 2.75
N ILE A 84 -8.22 -0.29 1.75
CA ILE A 84 -9.58 -0.78 1.52
C ILE A 84 -9.55 -1.76 0.37
N LEU A 85 -10.12 -2.95 0.59
CA LEU A 85 -10.26 -3.96 -0.45
C LEU A 85 -11.37 -3.57 -1.43
N LEU A 86 -11.07 -3.70 -2.71
CA LEU A 86 -12.10 -3.63 -3.74
C LEU A 86 -12.93 -4.93 -3.78
N PRO A 87 -14.19 -4.88 -4.22
CA PRO A 87 -15.05 -6.05 -4.30
C PRO A 87 -14.36 -7.24 -4.97
N GLY A 88 -14.42 -8.40 -4.33
CA GLY A 88 -13.78 -9.63 -4.81
C GLY A 88 -12.26 -9.73 -4.63
N GLN A 89 -11.61 -8.75 -4.01
CA GLN A 89 -10.21 -8.88 -3.59
C GLN A 89 -10.10 -9.60 -2.24
N THR A 90 -9.04 -10.38 -2.07
CA THR A 90 -8.65 -11.00 -0.80
C THR A 90 -7.34 -10.38 -0.32
N CYS A 91 -7.17 -10.26 1.00
CA CYS A 91 -5.90 -9.84 1.59
C CYS A 91 -4.84 -10.89 1.29
N ASN A 92 -3.87 -10.54 0.47
CA ASN A 92 -2.74 -11.41 0.11
C ASN A 92 -1.46 -10.90 0.77
N HIS A 93 -1.54 -10.55 2.06
CA HIS A 93 -0.35 -10.17 2.83
C HIS A 93 0.18 -11.41 3.53
N ASP A 94 1.24 -12.00 2.98
CA ASP A 94 2.05 -12.99 3.69
C ASP A 94 2.78 -12.29 4.84
N HIS A 95 2.13 -12.21 6.00
CA HIS A 95 2.78 -11.82 7.23
C HIS A 95 3.64 -12.98 7.73
N ALA A 96 4.92 -12.97 7.39
CA ALA A 96 5.90 -13.82 8.03
C ALA A 96 6.06 -13.36 9.50
N GLY A 97 5.22 -13.87 10.38
CA GLY A 97 5.40 -13.82 11.83
C GLY A 97 4.56 -12.80 12.59
N GLY A 98 3.29 -13.11 12.81
CA GLY A 98 2.44 -12.45 13.80
C GLY A 98 0.96 -12.50 13.42
N GLU A 99 0.13 -13.03 14.32
CA GLU A 99 -1.32 -13.08 14.16
C GLU A 99 -1.95 -11.68 14.27
N HIS A 100 -1.69 -10.80 13.31
CA HIS A 100 -2.45 -9.57 13.13
C HIS A 100 -3.41 -9.76 11.97
N HIS A 101 -4.60 -10.27 12.29
CA HIS A 101 -5.73 -10.27 11.38
C HIS A 101 -6.20 -8.83 11.21
N HIS A 102 -5.68 -8.12 10.24
CA HIS A 102 -6.28 -6.88 9.78
C HIS A 102 -7.59 -7.24 9.07
N HIS A 103 -8.71 -7.06 9.73
CA HIS A 103 -10.02 -7.11 9.10
C HIS A 103 -10.15 -5.85 8.24
N HIS A 104 -9.80 -5.95 6.96
CA HIS A 104 -10.23 -4.93 6.01
C HIS A 104 -11.74 -5.09 5.84
N GLU A 105 -12.48 -4.06 6.22
CA GLU A 105 -13.91 -4.05 5.97
C GLU A 105 -14.15 -4.10 4.46
N SER A 106 -14.95 -5.08 4.02
CA SER A 106 -15.47 -5.09 2.67
C SER A 106 -16.50 -3.97 2.57
N MET A 107 -16.26 -3.02 1.67
CA MET A 107 -17.18 -1.93 1.41
C MET A 107 -18.05 -2.25 0.18
N ASP A 108 -18.63 -3.45 0.17
CA ASP A 108 -19.43 -3.94 -0.96
C ASP A 108 -20.66 -3.07 -1.27
N ASP A 109 -21.07 -2.23 -0.32
CA ASP A 109 -22.22 -1.31 -0.47
C ASP A 109 -21.87 0.03 -1.18
N LEU A 110 -20.59 0.27 -1.45
CA LEU A 110 -20.15 1.48 -2.13
C LEU A 110 -20.39 1.40 -3.64
N SER A 111 -20.68 2.55 -4.25
CA SER A 111 -20.71 2.65 -5.71
C SER A 111 -19.28 2.53 -6.29
N ASP A 112 -19.18 2.15 -7.58
CA ASP A 112 -17.90 2.11 -8.29
C ASP A 112 -17.19 3.46 -8.31
N ALA A 113 -17.95 4.55 -8.34
CA ALA A 113 -17.42 5.91 -8.26
C ALA A 113 -16.83 6.22 -6.88
N ASP A 114 -17.47 5.77 -5.79
CA ASP A 114 -16.96 5.95 -4.44
C ASP A 114 -15.70 5.12 -4.22
N HIS A 115 -15.65 3.90 -4.77
CA HIS A 115 -14.42 3.08 -4.75
C HIS A 115 -13.28 3.79 -5.46
N LEU A 116 -13.50 4.38 -6.61
CA LEU A 116 -12.46 5.11 -7.34
C LEU A 116 -11.96 6.34 -6.55
N GLU A 117 -12.87 7.12 -5.95
CA GLU A 117 -12.48 8.26 -5.12
C GLU A 117 -11.68 7.84 -3.88
N LEU A 118 -12.04 6.73 -3.24
CA LEU A 118 -11.25 6.15 -2.15
C LEU A 118 -9.85 5.75 -2.59
N GLN A 119 -9.72 5.08 -3.73
CA GLN A 119 -8.40 4.71 -4.26
C GLN A 119 -7.55 5.94 -4.60
N LYS A 120 -8.15 7.03 -5.09
CA LYS A 120 -7.45 8.31 -5.30
C LYS A 120 -6.97 8.92 -3.98
N ALA A 121 -7.78 8.88 -2.93
CA ALA A 121 -7.39 9.38 -1.61
C ALA A 121 -6.24 8.56 -1.02
N ILE A 122 -6.33 7.23 -1.05
CA ILE A 122 -5.26 6.31 -0.62
C ILE A 122 -3.95 6.59 -1.37
N ARG A 123 -4.03 6.80 -2.68
CA ARG A 123 -2.86 7.14 -3.50
C ARG A 123 -2.27 8.49 -3.11
N ALA A 124 -3.08 9.50 -2.87
CA ALA A 124 -2.61 10.83 -2.50
C ALA A 124 -1.85 10.83 -1.16
N GLU A 125 -2.28 10.01 -0.19
CA GLU A 125 -1.56 9.83 1.07
C GLU A 125 -0.17 9.22 0.84
N LEU A 126 -0.08 8.17 0.05
CA LEU A 126 1.20 7.55 -0.30
C LEU A 126 2.12 8.52 -1.05
N ASP A 127 1.59 9.30 -2.00
CA ASP A 127 2.37 10.31 -2.73
C ASP A 127 2.97 11.37 -1.77
N GLY A 128 2.26 11.67 -0.66
CA GLY A 128 2.77 12.49 0.42
C GLY A 128 4.02 11.89 1.08
N LEU A 129 3.96 10.61 1.46
CA LEU A 129 5.10 9.89 2.05
C LEU A 129 6.28 9.79 1.08
N VAL A 130 6.01 9.49 -0.19
CA VAL A 130 7.04 9.44 -1.26
C VAL A 130 7.73 10.79 -1.42
N LYS A 131 6.97 11.88 -1.37
CA LYS A 131 7.52 13.23 -1.47
C LYS A 131 8.43 13.57 -0.28
N GLU A 132 8.02 13.20 0.93
CA GLU A 132 8.83 13.40 2.13
C GLU A 132 10.13 12.61 2.05
N LEU A 133 10.07 11.31 1.73
CA LEU A 133 11.27 10.48 1.54
C LEU A 133 12.22 11.05 0.48
N ASN A 134 11.67 11.58 -0.63
CA ASN A 134 12.48 12.21 -1.68
C ASN A 134 13.10 13.54 -1.26
N SER A 135 12.57 14.20 -0.22
CA SER A 135 13.13 15.45 0.32
C SER A 135 14.27 15.22 1.31
N LEU A 136 14.40 14.00 1.84
CA LEU A 136 15.55 13.61 2.65
C LEU A 136 16.75 13.49 1.72
N LYS A 137 17.54 14.59 1.65
CA LYS A 137 18.83 14.54 1.00
C LYS A 137 19.84 14.03 2.03
N PRO A 138 20.65 13.03 1.66
CA PRO A 138 21.81 12.65 2.45
C PRO A 138 22.83 13.79 2.55
#